data_34929943acc5e613db3c03cf111e7e11
#
_entry.id   34929943acc5e613db3c03cf111e7e11
#
_cell.length_a   1.000
_cell.length_b   1.000
_cell.length_c   1.000
_cell.angle_alpha   90.00
_cell.angle_beta   90.00
_cell.angle_gamma   90.00
#
_symmetry.space_group_name_H-M   'P 1'
#
loop_
_entity.id
_entity.type
_entity.pdbx_description
1 polymer ?
#
loop_
_entity_poly.entity_id
_entity_poly.type
_entity_poly.pdbx_seq_one_letter_code
_entity_poly.pdbx_strand_id
1 'polypeptide(L)'
;MADDIRFWRVMPEEKLTEINHAPLDLEQRLQEWLAKDISILDPGLLVIGREVKTDFGGYIDILCVDEVGDLTIVELKRDKTPREVTAQVLDYASWVADLSNEQVSSIAEAYLGYGGFEVSFRKRFGKEVPDTLNGEHRMLVVGSQIDASSERIIKYLSDSHGVNINAATFQFFRDSDGTEYMGRVFLIEPEQVNLQTRSKGSSKRRPPLTYAELEAIAEENGV
;
A
#
# COMPACT_ATOMS: atom_id res chain seq x y z
N MET A 1 2.88 19.44 4.98
CA MET A 1 3.54 20.31 3.96
C MET A 1 3.95 19.37 2.85
N ALA A 2 3.48 19.59 1.61
CA ALA A 2 4.03 18.85 0.49
C ALA A 2 5.53 19.17 0.45
N ASP A 3 6.37 18.15 0.48
CA ASP A 3 7.82 18.35 0.39
C ASP A 3 8.09 18.97 -0.99
N ASP A 4 8.61 20.19 -1.00
CA ASP A 4 9.02 20.90 -2.21
C ASP A 4 10.34 20.28 -2.67
N ILE A 5 10.24 19.22 -3.48
CA ILE A 5 11.42 18.57 -4.03
C ILE A 5 11.86 19.36 -5.25
N ARG A 6 13.12 19.78 -5.27
CA ARG A 6 13.73 20.50 -6.38
C ARG A 6 14.94 19.73 -6.90
N PHE A 7 15.07 19.65 -8.21
CA PHE A 7 16.18 18.98 -8.87
C PHE A 7 17.00 19.95 -9.71
N TRP A 8 18.30 19.72 -9.72
CA TRP A 8 19.24 20.44 -10.58
C TRP A 8 20.10 19.44 -11.34
N ARG A 9 20.25 19.68 -12.64
CA ARG A 9 21.28 19.03 -13.42
C ARG A 9 22.61 19.70 -13.14
N VAL A 10 23.62 18.93 -12.80
CA VAL A 10 25.00 19.39 -12.70
C VAL A 10 25.61 19.36 -14.11
N MET A 11 25.86 20.52 -14.66
CA MET A 11 26.47 20.70 -15.97
C MET A 11 28.00 20.71 -15.88
N PRO A 12 28.74 20.51 -16.99
CA PRO A 12 30.17 20.79 -17.02
C PRO A 12 30.46 22.18 -16.45
N GLU A 13 31.63 22.36 -15.82
CA GLU A 13 32.05 23.60 -15.12
C GLU A 13 31.21 23.92 -13.85
N GLU A 14 30.61 22.90 -13.21
CA GLU A 14 29.83 23.01 -11.96
C GLU A 14 28.61 23.96 -12.06
N LYS A 15 28.15 24.27 -13.25
CA LYS A 15 26.94 25.05 -13.46
C LYS A 15 25.70 24.20 -13.15
N LEU A 16 24.80 24.74 -12.33
CA LEU A 16 23.53 24.11 -11.98
C LEU A 16 22.40 24.65 -12.88
N THR A 17 21.64 23.74 -13.48
CA THR A 17 20.42 24.06 -14.23
C THR A 17 19.24 23.39 -13.54
N GLU A 18 18.26 24.17 -13.09
CA GLU A 18 17.07 23.64 -12.43
C GLU A 18 16.20 22.88 -13.43
N ILE A 19 15.73 21.69 -13.00
CA ILE A 19 14.79 20.85 -13.75
C ILE A 19 13.40 21.17 -13.21
N ASN A 20 12.51 21.64 -14.08
CA ASN A 20 11.21 22.12 -13.66
C ASN A 20 10.21 20.97 -13.47
N HIS A 21 9.27 21.17 -12.53
CA HIS A 21 8.09 20.32 -12.44
C HIS A 21 7.35 20.29 -13.78
N ALA A 22 6.96 19.10 -14.20
CA ALA A 22 6.12 18.89 -15.37
C ALA A 22 4.76 18.34 -14.93
N PRO A 23 3.64 18.88 -15.43
CA PRO A 23 2.36 18.23 -15.24
C PRO A 23 2.37 16.89 -15.97
N LEU A 24 1.89 15.85 -15.33
CA LEU A 24 1.68 14.57 -15.97
C LEU A 24 0.18 14.30 -16.03
N ASP A 25 -0.25 13.68 -17.13
CA ASP A 25 -1.56 13.03 -17.23
C ASP A 25 -1.44 11.67 -16.50
N LEU A 26 -1.53 11.77 -15.17
CA LEU A 26 -0.80 10.91 -14.23
C LEU A 26 -1.49 9.59 -13.93
N GLU A 27 -2.80 9.60 -13.68
CA GLU A 27 -3.46 8.45 -13.06
C GLU A 27 -3.34 7.21 -13.93
N GLN A 28 -3.69 7.31 -15.21
CA GLN A 28 -3.65 6.16 -16.11
C GLN A 28 -2.21 5.71 -16.40
N ARG A 29 -1.29 6.65 -16.69
CA ARG A 29 0.12 6.31 -16.94
C ARG A 29 0.80 5.73 -15.70
N LEU A 30 0.53 6.30 -14.51
CA LEU A 30 1.08 5.80 -13.25
C LEU A 30 0.51 4.43 -12.93
N GLN A 31 -0.79 4.21 -13.11
CA GLN A 31 -1.42 2.90 -12.95
C GLN A 31 -0.79 1.85 -13.87
N GLU A 32 -0.58 2.19 -15.15
CA GLU A 32 0.08 1.29 -16.10
C GLU A 32 1.53 0.97 -15.70
N TRP A 33 2.30 1.97 -15.26
CA TRP A 33 3.67 1.77 -14.82
C TRP A 33 3.75 0.91 -13.55
N LEU A 34 2.93 1.21 -12.54
CA LEU A 34 2.90 0.44 -11.31
C LEU A 34 2.39 -0.99 -11.52
N ALA A 35 1.40 -1.19 -12.39
CA ALA A 35 0.93 -2.52 -12.75
C ALA A 35 2.00 -3.33 -13.51
N LYS A 36 2.83 -2.65 -14.33
CA LYS A 36 3.92 -3.27 -15.07
C LYS A 36 5.16 -3.54 -14.21
N ASP A 37 5.46 -2.60 -13.32
CA ASP A 37 6.60 -2.70 -12.40
C ASP A 37 6.27 -2.03 -11.06
N ILE A 38 5.72 -2.79 -10.14
CA ILE A 38 5.35 -2.33 -8.80
C ILE A 38 6.57 -1.96 -7.95
N SER A 39 7.79 -2.37 -8.34
CA SER A 39 9.01 -2.02 -7.62
C SER A 39 9.29 -0.52 -7.59
N ILE A 40 8.71 0.23 -8.52
CA ILE A 40 8.71 1.69 -8.52
C ILE A 40 8.07 2.23 -7.23
N LEU A 41 7.03 1.56 -6.73
CA LEU A 41 6.36 1.90 -5.47
C LEU A 41 7.01 1.18 -4.29
N ASP A 42 7.10 -0.14 -4.35
CA ASP A 42 7.69 -0.98 -3.31
C ASP A 42 8.27 -2.27 -3.91
N PRO A 43 9.60 -2.50 -3.80
CA PRO A 43 10.22 -3.70 -4.33
C PRO A 43 9.80 -4.98 -3.60
N GLY A 44 9.18 -4.90 -2.43
CA GLY A 44 8.66 -6.03 -1.67
C GLY A 44 7.28 -6.53 -2.13
N LEU A 45 6.74 -6.04 -3.26
CA LEU A 45 5.40 -6.37 -3.72
C LEU A 45 5.38 -7.16 -5.04
N LEU A 46 4.33 -7.96 -5.21
CA LEU A 46 3.88 -8.57 -6.46
C LEU A 46 2.45 -8.15 -6.74
N VAL A 47 2.15 -7.62 -7.93
CA VAL A 47 0.77 -7.33 -8.35
C VAL A 47 0.04 -8.65 -8.61
N ILE A 48 -1.11 -8.82 -7.95
CA ILE A 48 -2.00 -9.98 -8.10
C ILE A 48 -3.38 -9.61 -8.65
N GLY A 49 -3.67 -8.32 -8.81
CA GLY A 49 -4.93 -7.86 -9.39
C GLY A 49 -4.86 -6.40 -9.79
N ARG A 50 -5.64 -6.04 -10.82
CA ARG A 50 -5.84 -4.68 -11.28
C ARG A 50 -7.33 -4.46 -11.50
N GLU A 51 -7.85 -3.30 -11.05
CA GLU A 51 -9.29 -3.00 -11.10
C GLU A 51 -10.12 -4.13 -10.48
N VAL A 52 -9.68 -4.59 -9.30
CA VAL A 52 -10.32 -5.71 -8.59
C VAL A 52 -11.65 -5.25 -8.04
N LYS A 53 -12.74 -5.84 -8.56
CA LYS A 53 -14.10 -5.52 -8.13
C LYS A 53 -14.37 -6.09 -6.75
N THR A 54 -14.83 -5.24 -5.83
CA THR A 54 -15.30 -5.67 -4.51
C THR A 54 -16.78 -6.06 -4.55
N ASP A 55 -17.23 -6.85 -3.58
CA ASP A 55 -18.64 -7.23 -3.46
C ASP A 55 -19.54 -6.06 -3.11
N PHE A 56 -18.98 -4.96 -2.63
CA PHE A 56 -19.69 -3.73 -2.25
C PHE A 56 -19.76 -2.68 -3.36
N GLY A 57 -19.27 -2.99 -4.56
CA GLY A 57 -19.44 -2.18 -5.77
C GLY A 57 -18.29 -1.23 -6.09
N GLY A 58 -17.19 -1.25 -5.32
CA GLY A 58 -15.97 -0.52 -5.62
C GLY A 58 -14.98 -1.33 -6.47
N TYR A 59 -13.92 -0.66 -6.93
CA TYR A 59 -12.80 -1.28 -7.64
C TYR A 59 -11.49 -0.83 -6.99
N ILE A 60 -10.68 -1.80 -6.55
CA ILE A 60 -9.32 -1.56 -6.07
C ILE A 60 -8.43 -1.39 -7.30
N ASP A 61 -7.75 -0.25 -7.44
CA ASP A 61 -6.93 0.03 -8.61
C ASP A 61 -5.83 -1.02 -8.82
N ILE A 62 -5.06 -1.33 -7.76
CA ILE A 62 -4.06 -2.40 -7.78
C ILE A 62 -4.09 -3.14 -6.45
N LEU A 63 -4.19 -4.47 -6.51
CA LEU A 63 -4.03 -5.36 -5.36
C LEU A 63 -2.70 -6.09 -5.48
N CYS A 64 -1.91 -6.08 -4.41
CA CYS A 64 -0.61 -6.71 -4.35
C CYS A 64 -0.53 -7.70 -3.18
N VAL A 65 0.46 -8.60 -3.26
CA VAL A 65 0.87 -9.48 -2.18
C VAL A 65 2.37 -9.28 -1.91
N ASP A 66 2.80 -9.44 -0.68
CA ASP A 66 4.21 -9.45 -0.30
C ASP A 66 4.76 -10.88 -0.12
N GLU A 67 6.03 -11.00 0.27
CA GLU A 67 6.75 -12.28 0.41
C GLU A 67 6.25 -13.17 1.56
N VAL A 68 5.44 -12.63 2.49
CA VAL A 68 4.84 -13.38 3.61
C VAL A 68 3.35 -13.67 3.39
N GLY A 69 2.78 -13.21 2.27
CA GLY A 69 1.40 -13.45 1.88
C GLY A 69 0.43 -12.35 2.32
N ASP A 70 0.93 -11.26 2.89
CA ASP A 70 0.10 -10.13 3.30
C ASP A 70 -0.29 -9.26 2.09
N LEU A 71 -1.52 -8.72 2.13
CA LEU A 71 -2.06 -7.97 1.00
C LEU A 71 -1.79 -6.47 1.11
N THR A 72 -1.63 -5.83 -0.04
CA THR A 72 -1.52 -4.37 -0.14
C THR A 72 -2.54 -3.83 -1.13
N ILE A 73 -3.41 -2.96 -0.64
CA ILE A 73 -4.36 -2.19 -1.43
C ILE A 73 -3.65 -0.92 -1.88
N VAL A 74 -3.57 -0.69 -3.18
CA VAL A 74 -3.04 0.54 -3.76
C VAL A 74 -4.17 1.27 -4.46
N GLU A 75 -4.46 2.47 -4.00
CA GLU A 75 -5.46 3.37 -4.56
C GLU A 75 -4.77 4.58 -5.19
N LEU A 76 -5.04 4.83 -6.47
CA LEU A 76 -4.43 5.92 -7.22
C LEU A 76 -5.39 7.11 -7.32
N LYS A 77 -4.84 8.30 -7.27
CA LYS A 77 -5.58 9.54 -7.51
C LYS A 77 -4.81 10.44 -8.47
N ARG A 78 -5.51 10.93 -9.48
CA ARG A 78 -4.94 11.77 -10.56
C ARG A 78 -4.32 13.04 -10.01
N ASP A 79 -5.11 13.73 -9.21
CA ASP A 79 -4.80 15.06 -8.71
C ASP A 79 -4.54 15.01 -7.20
N LYS A 80 -4.83 16.10 -6.53
CA LYS A 80 -4.80 16.20 -5.10
C LYS A 80 -5.78 15.19 -4.48
N THR A 81 -5.27 14.30 -3.63
CA THR A 81 -6.09 13.26 -3.01
C THR A 81 -7.16 13.88 -2.11
N PRO A 82 -8.45 13.71 -2.42
CA PRO A 82 -9.51 14.22 -1.56
C PRO A 82 -9.59 13.41 -0.26
N ARG A 83 -10.10 14.00 0.80
CA ARG A 83 -10.27 13.30 2.11
C ARG A 83 -11.09 12.02 2.01
N GLU A 84 -11.98 11.93 1.04
CA GLU A 84 -12.84 10.78 0.76
C GLU A 84 -12.04 9.53 0.39
N VAL A 85 -10.79 9.67 -0.10
CA VAL A 85 -9.93 8.54 -0.43
C VAL A 85 -9.62 7.67 0.80
N THR A 86 -9.53 8.28 1.98
CA THR A 86 -9.30 7.53 3.23
C THR A 86 -10.48 6.64 3.59
N ALA A 87 -11.71 7.11 3.38
CA ALA A 87 -12.91 6.30 3.56
C ALA A 87 -12.98 5.17 2.51
N GLN A 88 -12.61 5.46 1.27
CA GLN A 88 -12.59 4.49 0.17
C GLN A 88 -11.60 3.35 0.44
N VAL A 89 -10.36 3.64 0.84
CA VAL A 89 -9.39 2.56 1.12
C VAL A 89 -9.75 1.77 2.37
N LEU A 90 -10.41 2.37 3.35
CA LEU A 90 -10.92 1.67 4.53
C LEU A 90 -12.09 0.74 4.18
N ASP A 91 -12.98 1.15 3.26
CA ASP A 91 -14.03 0.30 2.72
C ASP A 91 -13.43 -0.92 2.02
N TYR A 92 -12.45 -0.71 1.14
CA TYR A 92 -11.72 -1.80 0.48
C TYR A 92 -11.00 -2.71 1.47
N ALA A 93 -10.36 -2.14 2.49
CA ALA A 93 -9.67 -2.91 3.52
C ALA A 93 -10.63 -3.80 4.30
N SER A 94 -11.87 -3.33 4.55
CA SER A 94 -12.89 -4.13 5.23
C SER A 94 -13.31 -5.36 4.41
N TRP A 95 -13.36 -5.24 3.08
CA TRP A 95 -13.63 -6.35 2.18
C TRP A 95 -12.42 -7.29 2.07
N VAL A 96 -11.21 -6.74 1.90
CA VAL A 96 -9.98 -7.52 1.82
C VAL A 96 -9.76 -8.34 3.09
N ALA A 97 -10.09 -7.81 4.28
CA ALA A 97 -9.93 -8.49 5.55
C ALA A 97 -10.66 -9.85 5.62
N ASP A 98 -11.75 -10.00 4.88
CA ASP A 98 -12.59 -11.20 4.87
C ASP A 98 -12.23 -12.19 3.73
N LEU A 99 -11.24 -11.87 2.88
CA LEU A 99 -10.83 -12.74 1.78
C LEU A 99 -10.13 -14.01 2.29
N SER A 100 -10.62 -15.17 1.86
CA SER A 100 -9.95 -16.45 2.10
C SER A 100 -8.74 -16.66 1.18
N ASN A 101 -7.89 -17.63 1.50
CA ASN A 101 -6.76 -18.03 0.64
C ASN A 101 -7.21 -18.35 -0.79
N GLU A 102 -8.35 -19.07 -0.93
CA GLU A 102 -8.90 -19.46 -2.22
C GLU A 102 -9.36 -18.25 -3.04
N GLN A 103 -9.96 -17.25 -2.37
CA GLN A 103 -10.40 -16.02 -3.02
C GLN A 103 -9.19 -15.19 -3.49
N VAL A 104 -8.17 -15.06 -2.64
CA VAL A 104 -6.91 -14.37 -3.02
C VAL A 104 -6.25 -15.05 -4.20
N SER A 105 -6.13 -16.39 -4.16
CA SER A 105 -5.56 -17.18 -5.26
C SER A 105 -6.39 -17.03 -6.54
N SER A 106 -7.72 -17.04 -6.45
CA SER A 106 -8.61 -16.84 -7.61
C SER A 106 -8.44 -15.46 -8.24
N ILE A 107 -8.29 -14.40 -7.43
CA ILE A 107 -8.01 -13.04 -7.91
C ILE A 107 -6.66 -13.02 -8.64
N ALA A 108 -5.64 -13.63 -8.03
CA ALA A 108 -4.29 -13.69 -8.60
C ALA A 108 -4.26 -14.45 -9.93
N GLU A 109 -4.93 -15.61 -10.01
CA GLU A 109 -5.02 -16.41 -11.24
C GLU A 109 -5.83 -15.71 -12.33
N ALA A 110 -6.88 -14.98 -11.99
CA ALA A 110 -7.63 -14.18 -12.95
C ALA A 110 -6.76 -13.10 -13.62
N TYR A 111 -5.80 -12.55 -12.88
CA TYR A 111 -4.89 -11.51 -13.39
C TYR A 111 -3.64 -12.09 -14.06
N LEU A 112 -2.99 -13.08 -13.44
CA LEU A 112 -1.71 -13.65 -13.87
C LEU A 112 -1.85 -14.86 -14.81
N GLY A 113 -3.08 -15.38 -14.96
CA GLY A 113 -3.36 -16.62 -15.68
C GLY A 113 -3.28 -17.86 -14.78
N TYR A 114 -3.87 -18.96 -15.23
CA TYR A 114 -3.92 -20.21 -14.47
C TYR A 114 -2.51 -20.73 -14.13
N GLY A 115 -2.26 -21.02 -12.86
CA GLY A 115 -0.95 -21.39 -12.33
C GLY A 115 0.09 -20.26 -12.38
N GLY A 116 -0.33 -19.06 -12.78
CA GLY A 116 0.55 -17.90 -12.92
C GLY A 116 0.92 -17.28 -11.58
N PHE A 117 0.11 -17.49 -10.55
CA PHE A 117 0.37 -16.95 -9.22
C PHE A 117 1.63 -17.57 -8.61
N GLU A 118 1.72 -18.89 -8.52
CA GLU A 118 2.86 -19.60 -7.95
C GLU A 118 4.14 -19.31 -8.74
N VAL A 119 4.06 -19.29 -10.07
CA VAL A 119 5.21 -18.98 -10.94
C VAL A 119 5.70 -17.56 -10.72
N SER A 120 4.79 -16.58 -10.65
CA SER A 120 5.13 -15.18 -10.46
C SER A 120 5.65 -14.90 -9.06
N PHE A 121 5.05 -15.53 -8.04
CA PHE A 121 5.47 -15.43 -6.65
C PHE A 121 6.91 -15.97 -6.47
N ARG A 122 7.18 -17.18 -6.97
CA ARG A 122 8.52 -17.77 -6.94
C ARG A 122 9.54 -16.93 -7.69
N LYS A 123 9.17 -16.42 -8.86
CA LYS A 123 10.04 -15.52 -9.65
C LYS A 123 10.37 -14.24 -8.91
N ARG A 124 9.39 -13.68 -8.19
CA ARG A 124 9.53 -12.40 -7.48
C ARG A 124 10.32 -12.53 -6.20
N PHE A 125 10.00 -13.54 -5.38
CA PHE A 125 10.49 -13.66 -4.02
C PHE A 125 11.48 -14.82 -3.80
N GLY A 126 11.64 -15.71 -4.78
CA GLY A 126 12.50 -16.90 -4.65
C GLY A 126 11.94 -17.95 -3.70
N LYS A 127 10.66 -17.88 -3.35
CA LYS A 127 9.95 -18.71 -2.38
C LYS A 127 8.67 -19.27 -2.97
N GLU A 128 8.12 -20.34 -2.37
CA GLU A 128 6.77 -20.81 -2.65
C GLU A 128 5.73 -19.85 -2.02
N VAL A 129 4.50 -19.89 -2.55
CA VAL A 129 3.37 -19.16 -1.97
C VAL A 129 3.14 -19.69 -0.54
N PRO A 130 3.00 -18.81 0.47
CA PRO A 130 2.73 -19.25 1.84
C PRO A 130 1.39 -19.98 1.98
N ASP A 131 1.30 -20.91 2.96
CA ASP A 131 0.07 -21.65 3.29
C ASP A 131 -1.05 -20.70 3.78
N THR A 132 -0.68 -19.56 4.34
CA THR A 132 -1.62 -18.53 4.80
C THR A 132 -1.40 -17.25 4.01
N LEU A 133 -2.45 -16.81 3.32
CA LEU A 133 -2.51 -15.51 2.65
C LEU A 133 -3.39 -14.56 3.47
N ASN A 134 -3.16 -13.25 3.28
CA ASN A 134 -3.96 -12.21 3.90
C ASN A 134 -4.01 -12.29 5.45
N GLY A 135 -2.87 -12.65 6.07
CA GLY A 135 -2.73 -12.61 7.52
C GLY A 135 -2.86 -11.19 8.06
N GLU A 136 -2.30 -10.25 7.32
CA GLU A 136 -2.40 -8.80 7.53
C GLU A 136 -2.62 -8.11 6.17
N HIS A 137 -3.08 -6.87 6.21
CA HIS A 137 -3.17 -6.07 4.99
C HIS A 137 -2.81 -4.61 5.27
N ARG A 138 -2.36 -3.93 4.23
CA ARG A 138 -2.02 -2.50 4.28
C ARG A 138 -2.69 -1.72 3.16
N MET A 139 -2.86 -0.44 3.40
CA MET A 139 -3.46 0.52 2.47
C MET A 139 -2.42 1.55 2.05
N LEU A 140 -2.33 1.81 0.76
CA LEU A 140 -1.41 2.77 0.20
C LEU A 140 -2.14 3.68 -0.79
N VAL A 141 -2.26 4.95 -0.42
CA VAL A 141 -2.83 5.99 -1.28
C VAL A 141 -1.71 6.60 -2.11
N VAL A 142 -1.88 6.63 -3.43
CA VAL A 142 -0.85 7.12 -4.36
C VAL A 142 -1.41 8.25 -5.21
N GLY A 143 -0.68 9.34 -5.32
CA GLY A 143 -1.10 10.49 -6.14
C GLY A 143 0.04 11.45 -6.45
N SER A 144 -0.27 12.55 -7.12
CA SER A 144 0.70 13.62 -7.38
C SER A 144 0.88 14.52 -6.15
N GLN A 145 -0.15 14.66 -5.33
CA GLN A 145 -0.15 15.48 -4.13
C GLN A 145 -1.15 14.92 -3.11
N ILE A 146 -0.78 14.94 -1.84
CA ILE A 146 -1.68 14.62 -0.72
C ILE A 146 -2.23 15.93 -0.15
N ASP A 147 -3.56 16.05 -0.02
CA ASP A 147 -4.13 17.22 0.62
C ASP A 147 -3.95 17.20 2.15
N ALA A 148 -3.95 18.38 2.78
CA ALA A 148 -3.69 18.50 4.21
C ALA A 148 -4.72 17.74 5.08
N SER A 149 -5.96 17.53 4.61
CA SER A 149 -6.96 16.75 5.34
C SER A 149 -6.65 15.27 5.27
N SER A 150 -6.33 14.74 4.07
CA SER A 150 -5.92 13.35 3.88
C SER A 150 -4.63 13.05 4.64
N GLU A 151 -3.63 13.93 4.56
CA GLU A 151 -2.38 13.82 5.32
C GLU A 151 -2.65 13.67 6.82
N ARG A 152 -3.47 14.58 7.39
CA ARG A 152 -3.82 14.54 8.81
C ARG A 152 -4.56 13.26 9.20
N ILE A 153 -5.52 12.81 8.39
CA ILE A 153 -6.30 11.59 8.67
C ILE A 153 -5.39 10.36 8.60
N ILE A 154 -4.56 10.23 7.57
CA ILE A 154 -3.64 9.10 7.41
C ILE A 154 -2.68 9.03 8.60
N LYS A 155 -2.04 10.14 8.97
CA LYS A 155 -1.17 10.21 10.15
C LYS A 155 -1.91 9.86 11.44
N TYR A 156 -3.13 10.35 11.64
CA TYR A 156 -3.93 10.03 12.82
C TYR A 156 -4.27 8.53 12.90
N LEU A 157 -4.68 7.92 11.79
CA LEU A 157 -4.97 6.50 11.73
C LEU A 157 -3.72 5.65 11.99
N SER A 158 -2.61 5.98 11.36
CA SER A 158 -1.34 5.27 11.53
C SER A 158 -0.75 5.49 12.92
N ASP A 159 -0.48 6.75 13.31
CA ASP A 159 0.26 7.08 14.52
C ASP A 159 -0.55 6.80 15.80
N SER A 160 -1.86 7.14 15.80
CA SER A 160 -2.69 7.04 16.99
C SER A 160 -3.41 5.70 17.13
N HIS A 161 -3.74 5.05 16.01
CA HIS A 161 -4.55 3.83 16.00
C HIS A 161 -3.83 2.58 15.48
N GLY A 162 -2.61 2.72 14.94
CA GLY A 162 -1.84 1.60 14.40
C GLY A 162 -2.49 0.96 13.19
N VAL A 163 -3.30 1.73 12.44
CA VAL A 163 -3.84 1.28 11.16
C VAL A 163 -2.71 1.27 10.14
N ASN A 164 -2.56 0.17 9.42
CA ASN A 164 -1.51 0.05 8.40
C ASN A 164 -1.91 0.80 7.12
N ILE A 165 -1.83 2.13 7.19
CA ILE A 165 -2.15 3.05 6.11
C ILE A 165 -1.02 4.04 5.89
N ASN A 166 -0.68 4.31 4.64
CA ASN A 166 0.30 5.31 4.25
C ASN A 166 -0.12 5.98 2.94
N ALA A 167 0.64 6.98 2.53
CA ALA A 167 0.51 7.60 1.22
C ALA A 167 1.88 7.79 0.58
N ALA A 168 1.91 7.75 -0.75
CA ALA A 168 3.08 8.08 -1.54
C ALA A 168 2.71 9.09 -2.63
N THR A 169 3.59 10.06 -2.85
CA THR A 169 3.46 11.00 -3.97
C THR A 169 4.51 10.72 -5.02
N PHE A 170 4.09 10.86 -6.27
CA PHE A 170 4.98 10.85 -7.42
C PHE A 170 5.03 12.24 -8.04
N GLN A 171 6.22 12.78 -8.14
CA GLN A 171 6.47 14.09 -8.74
C GLN A 171 7.23 13.91 -10.05
N PHE A 172 6.80 14.65 -11.07
CA PHE A 172 7.40 14.59 -12.39
C PHE A 172 8.16 15.86 -12.69
N PHE A 173 9.27 15.68 -13.36
CA PHE A 173 10.17 16.75 -13.75
C PHE A 173 10.57 16.53 -15.20
N ARG A 174 10.74 17.62 -15.92
CA ARG A 174 11.23 17.58 -17.31
C ARG A 174 12.36 18.56 -17.49
N ASP A 175 13.44 18.06 -18.03
CA ASP A 175 14.58 18.89 -18.39
C ASP A 175 14.35 19.62 -19.72
N SER A 176 15.21 20.59 -19.99
CA SER A 176 15.19 21.40 -21.22
C SER A 176 15.43 20.59 -22.50
N ASP A 177 16.06 19.42 -22.42
CA ASP A 177 16.25 18.48 -23.53
C ASP A 177 15.09 17.49 -23.72
N GLY A 178 14.03 17.61 -22.88
CA GLY A 178 12.85 16.75 -22.93
C GLY A 178 12.98 15.46 -22.11
N THR A 179 14.11 15.22 -21.44
CA THR A 179 14.26 14.06 -20.55
C THR A 179 13.33 14.19 -19.34
N GLU A 180 12.58 13.13 -19.07
CA GLU A 180 11.62 13.09 -17.97
C GLU A 180 12.21 12.32 -16.76
N TYR A 181 11.92 12.82 -15.58
CA TYR A 181 12.32 12.22 -14.31
C TYR A 181 11.10 12.06 -13.42
N MET A 182 11.11 11.03 -12.59
CA MET A 182 10.07 10.79 -11.61
C MET A 182 10.70 10.59 -10.23
N GLY A 183 10.19 11.31 -9.24
CA GLY A 183 10.55 11.14 -7.84
C GLY A 183 9.37 10.57 -7.05
N ARG A 184 9.66 9.69 -6.08
CA ARG A 184 8.67 9.16 -5.14
C ARG A 184 9.00 9.63 -3.73
N VAL A 185 7.96 10.05 -2.98
CA VAL A 185 8.07 10.41 -1.55
C VAL A 185 6.94 9.73 -0.79
N PHE A 186 7.26 9.09 0.32
CA PHE A 186 6.26 8.58 1.25
C PHE A 186 5.87 9.65 2.28
N LEU A 187 4.60 9.66 2.67
CA LEU A 187 4.10 10.56 3.71
C LEU A 187 4.64 10.20 5.10
N ILE A 188 4.77 8.92 5.37
CA ILE A 188 5.38 8.34 6.56
C ILE A 188 6.42 7.32 6.08
N GLU A 189 7.59 7.31 6.70
CA GLU A 189 8.61 6.30 6.37
C GLU A 189 8.02 4.89 6.54
N PRO A 190 8.08 4.01 5.53
CA PRO A 190 7.43 2.69 5.57
C PRO A 190 7.82 1.84 6.79
N GLU A 191 9.08 1.91 7.22
CA GLU A 191 9.57 1.21 8.41
C GLU A 191 8.87 1.69 9.69
N GLN A 192 8.58 2.98 9.79
CA GLN A 192 7.87 3.57 10.92
C GLN A 192 6.42 3.09 10.99
N VAL A 193 5.71 3.00 9.85
CA VAL A 193 4.34 2.46 9.79
C VAL A 193 4.32 1.02 10.28
N ASN A 194 5.25 0.18 9.80
CA ASN A 194 5.36 -1.22 10.19
C ASN A 194 5.60 -1.39 11.69
N LEU A 195 6.47 -0.56 12.29
CA LEU A 195 6.74 -0.59 13.73
C LEU A 195 5.49 -0.20 14.55
N GLN A 196 4.76 0.82 14.13
CA GLN A 196 3.55 1.30 14.80
C GLN A 196 2.43 0.26 14.75
N THR A 197 2.21 -0.36 13.60
CA THR A 197 1.22 -1.42 13.42
C THR A 197 1.52 -2.63 14.31
N ARG A 198 2.76 -3.12 14.32
CA ARG A 198 3.19 -4.26 15.14
C ARG A 198 3.08 -3.96 16.64
N SER A 199 3.50 -2.78 17.08
CA SER A 199 3.46 -2.40 18.50
C SER A 199 2.05 -2.35 19.07
N LYS A 200 1.06 -1.96 18.26
CA LYS A 200 -0.35 -1.87 18.67
C LYS A 200 -1.15 -3.13 18.39
N GLY A 201 -0.77 -3.91 17.41
CA GLY A 201 -1.31 -5.24 17.13
C GLY A 201 -1.04 -6.22 18.26
N SER A 202 0.17 -6.20 18.83
CA SER A 202 0.55 -7.04 19.95
C SER A 202 -0.23 -6.75 21.25
N SER A 203 -0.75 -5.51 21.42
CA SER A 203 -1.57 -5.14 22.58
C SER A 203 -3.03 -5.57 22.49
N LYS A 204 -3.52 -5.97 21.31
CA LYS A 204 -4.93 -6.36 21.09
C LYS A 204 -5.18 -7.87 21.11
N ARG A 205 -4.15 -8.69 20.98
CA ARG A 205 -4.28 -10.15 21.09
C ARG A 205 -3.90 -10.61 22.49
N ARG A 206 -4.81 -10.46 23.46
CA ARG A 206 -4.83 -11.47 24.54
C ARG A 206 -5.23 -12.77 23.86
N PRO A 207 -4.46 -13.86 24.00
CA PRO A 207 -4.93 -15.16 23.53
C PRO A 207 -6.30 -15.42 24.13
N PRO A 208 -7.24 -16.03 23.39
CA PRO A 208 -8.52 -16.39 23.97
C PRO A 208 -8.24 -17.23 25.21
N LEU A 209 -8.87 -16.85 26.33
CA LEU A 209 -8.76 -17.60 27.59
C LEU A 209 -9.19 -19.02 27.28
N THR A 210 -8.36 -19.97 27.70
CA THR A 210 -8.73 -21.38 27.64
C THR A 210 -9.87 -21.65 28.64
N TYR A 211 -10.62 -22.72 28.43
CA TYR A 211 -11.72 -23.09 29.30
C TYR A 211 -11.26 -23.26 30.78
N ALA A 212 -10.05 -23.80 30.98
CA ALA A 212 -9.41 -23.95 32.29
C ALA A 212 -9.07 -22.61 32.97
N GLU A 213 -8.64 -21.61 32.18
CA GLU A 213 -8.38 -20.24 32.69
C GLU A 213 -9.67 -19.51 33.05
N LEU A 214 -10.76 -19.76 32.31
CA LEU A 214 -12.09 -19.22 32.63
C LEU A 214 -12.65 -19.85 33.92
N GLU A 215 -12.51 -21.15 34.12
CA GLU A 215 -12.89 -21.83 35.36
C GLU A 215 -12.09 -21.32 36.55
N ALA A 216 -10.78 -21.18 36.43
CA ALA A 216 -9.94 -20.63 37.50
C ALA A 216 -10.34 -19.20 37.89
N ILE A 217 -10.66 -18.36 36.94
CA ILE A 217 -11.15 -16.97 37.18
C ILE A 217 -12.54 -16.98 37.83
N ALA A 218 -13.42 -17.92 37.46
CA ALA A 218 -14.75 -18.05 38.05
C ALA A 218 -14.67 -18.50 39.53
N GLU A 219 -13.81 -19.48 39.82
CA GLU A 219 -13.55 -19.94 41.20
C GLU A 219 -12.95 -18.84 42.08
N GLU A 220 -12.00 -18.05 41.53
CA GLU A 220 -11.36 -16.93 42.26
C GLU A 220 -12.33 -15.79 42.57
N ASN A 221 -13.36 -15.62 41.76
CA ASN A 221 -14.40 -14.58 41.91
C ASN A 221 -15.69 -15.10 42.56
N GLY A 222 -15.74 -16.37 42.99
CA GLY A 222 -16.85 -16.95 43.75
C GLY A 222 -18.15 -17.13 42.95
N VAL A 223 -18.05 -17.40 41.63
CA VAL A 223 -19.17 -17.69 40.73
C VAL A 223 -19.14 -19.15 40.31
#